data_c7eb5385387f7a9f793c03335516735d
#
_entry.id   c7eb5385387f7a9f793c03335516735d
#
_cell.length_a   1.000
_cell.length_b   1.000
_cell.length_c   1.000
_cell.angle_alpha   90.00
_cell.angle_beta   90.00
_cell.angle_gamma   90.00
#
_symmetry.space_group_name_H-M   'P 1'
#
loop_
_entity.id
_entity.type
_entity.pdbx_description
1 polymer ?
#
loop_
_entity_poly.entity_id
_entity_poly.type
_entity_poly.pdbx_seq_one_letter_code
_entity_poly.pdbx_strand_id
1 'polypeptide(L)'
;MEAQGAAARPVMNRWWVVVGALIIQISLGAVYIWSVFQTPLKGVFQAWTETQVTLPAQIVLAAFALAVIFGGRFQDRFGPRIVATIGGLILGGGMILACFTGRFSAGAALVWLIITYAVLGGLGIGAAYVCPIATCVKWFPDKRGLITGLAVAGFGAGAFFFAPLAKAFVSGGYYQLLGANLFTLPKLGVFNTFLALGLIFLVAIVIGAQLLRNPPAGYKPKGWDPPQPAVGGPARVDFTPRQMLATPQFWLLWITYFAGCTAGLQVIMKASPVWQSFAIAPLTPPIQADTFGAIAAAGAMAVAVLAIFNSAGRIVWGKISDNLGRKTALIVMFLLCGVAMLALNSFRAYGLYLVGICAVGLCFGGYLALYPAVVADFYGTKHLGFNYGWMFTAYGAGGIVGPFLAAWLMRVHAEVPYLSTDAAGQAVEKLFTVGNYQLAFVTAGIMCLVAAVLTFLLKAPRPPRAAAV
;
A
#
# COMPACT_ATOMS: atom_id res chain seq x y z
N MET A 1 24.76 36.96 37.74
CA MET A 1 23.68 36.00 38.03
C MET A 1 23.54 35.12 36.78
N GLU A 2 24.19 33.97 36.83
CA GLU A 2 24.14 32.99 35.75
C GLU A 2 22.75 32.41 35.63
N ALA A 3 22.22 32.42 34.42
CA ALA A 3 20.95 31.77 34.10
C ALA A 3 21.14 30.26 34.31
N GLN A 4 20.57 29.74 35.41
CA GLN A 4 20.49 28.29 35.67
C GLN A 4 19.88 27.59 34.46
N GLY A 5 20.70 26.74 33.83
CA GLY A 5 20.33 25.94 32.71
C GLY A 5 19.09 25.12 33.00
N ALA A 6 18.02 25.40 32.28
CA ALA A 6 16.83 24.54 32.25
C ALA A 6 17.28 23.13 31.89
N ALA A 7 17.19 22.18 32.82
CA ALA A 7 17.54 20.79 32.63
C ALA A 7 16.84 20.29 31.34
N ALA A 8 17.65 19.93 30.36
CA ALA A 8 17.15 19.44 29.08
C ALA A 8 16.26 18.23 29.36
N ARG A 9 14.96 18.35 29.04
CA ARG A 9 14.03 17.24 29.22
C ARG A 9 14.59 15.99 28.49
N PRO A 10 14.56 14.82 29.12
CA PRO A 10 15.13 13.62 28.52
C PRO A 10 14.46 13.36 27.17
N VAL A 11 15.26 13.26 26.12
CA VAL A 11 14.77 12.99 24.77
C VAL A 11 14.20 11.57 24.76
N MET A 12 12.96 11.42 24.29
CA MET A 12 12.30 10.12 24.15
C MET A 12 13.15 9.16 23.28
N ASN A 13 13.19 7.89 23.63
CA ASN A 13 13.82 6.89 22.78
C ASN A 13 13.10 6.84 21.42
N ARG A 14 13.84 7.11 20.35
CA ARG A 14 13.32 7.19 18.97
C ARG A 14 12.61 5.92 18.48
N TRP A 15 12.92 4.76 19.08
CA TRP A 15 12.28 3.49 18.69
C TRP A 15 10.81 3.41 19.11
N TRP A 16 10.37 4.15 20.13
CA TRP A 16 8.95 4.25 20.46
C TRP A 16 8.12 4.86 19.34
N VAL A 17 8.72 5.78 18.58
CA VAL A 17 8.07 6.34 17.37
C VAL A 17 7.88 5.26 16.32
N VAL A 18 8.84 4.34 16.16
CA VAL A 18 8.73 3.22 15.23
C VAL A 18 7.65 2.23 15.67
N VAL A 19 7.56 1.95 16.98
CA VAL A 19 6.47 1.11 17.53
C VAL A 19 5.10 1.73 17.22
N GLY A 20 4.94 3.03 17.52
CA GLY A 20 3.70 3.75 17.20
C GLY A 20 3.39 3.75 15.68
N ALA A 21 4.42 3.93 14.86
CA ALA A 21 4.30 3.86 13.40
C ALA A 21 3.81 2.49 12.93
N LEU A 22 4.36 1.40 13.45
CA LEU A 22 3.95 0.04 13.09
C LEU A 22 2.51 -0.26 13.52
N ILE A 23 2.11 0.10 14.75
CA ILE A 23 0.74 -0.08 15.23
C ILE A 23 -0.26 0.61 14.29
N ILE A 24 0.00 1.87 13.93
CA ILE A 24 -0.85 2.63 13.01
C ILE A 24 -0.86 1.98 11.64
N GLN A 25 0.30 1.75 11.06
CA GLN A 25 0.41 1.27 9.67
C GLN A 25 -0.19 -0.14 9.48
N ILE A 26 -0.01 -1.05 10.45
CA ILE A 26 -0.64 -2.39 10.42
C ILE A 26 -2.17 -2.24 10.42
N SER A 27 -2.70 -1.35 11.27
CA SER A 27 -4.15 -1.09 11.33
C SER A 27 -4.69 -0.50 10.03
N LEU A 28 -3.98 0.47 9.43
CA LEU A 28 -4.37 1.09 8.15
C LEU A 28 -4.28 0.11 6.99
N GLY A 29 -3.33 -0.84 7.03
CA GLY A 29 -3.14 -1.86 6.01
C GLY A 29 -4.30 -2.85 5.87
N ALA A 30 -5.20 -2.87 6.84
CA ALA A 30 -6.47 -3.61 6.75
C ALA A 30 -7.37 -3.16 5.58
N VAL A 31 -7.08 -2.05 4.91
CA VAL A 31 -7.78 -1.64 3.68
C VAL A 31 -7.78 -2.73 2.60
N TYR A 32 -6.80 -3.62 2.61
CA TYR A 32 -6.67 -4.71 1.64
C TYR A 32 -7.48 -5.98 1.96
N ILE A 33 -8.22 -6.02 3.07
CA ILE A 33 -9.02 -7.20 3.45
C ILE A 33 -10.44 -7.23 2.87
N TRP A 34 -10.79 -6.29 2.00
CA TRP A 34 -12.15 -6.16 1.44
C TRP A 34 -12.69 -7.46 0.85
N SER A 35 -11.85 -8.28 0.24
CA SER A 35 -12.25 -9.58 -0.33
C SER A 35 -12.94 -10.51 0.67
N VAL A 36 -12.63 -10.39 1.96
CA VAL A 36 -13.27 -11.18 3.03
C VAL A 36 -14.75 -10.84 3.20
N PHE A 37 -15.13 -9.60 2.88
CA PHE A 37 -16.51 -9.11 3.04
C PHE A 37 -17.36 -9.29 1.79
N GLN A 38 -16.78 -9.44 0.60
CA GLN A 38 -17.50 -9.50 -0.67
C GLN A 38 -18.56 -10.60 -0.72
N THR A 39 -18.16 -11.85 -0.49
CA THR A 39 -19.06 -13.00 -0.54
C THR A 39 -20.15 -12.94 0.53
N PRO A 40 -19.85 -12.63 1.82
CA PRO A 40 -20.89 -12.47 2.84
C PRO A 40 -21.88 -11.34 2.54
N LEU A 41 -21.41 -10.19 2.05
CA LEU A 41 -22.28 -9.07 1.68
C LEU A 41 -23.19 -9.43 0.51
N LYS A 42 -22.67 -10.13 -0.50
CA LYS A 42 -23.46 -10.61 -1.63
C LYS A 42 -24.50 -11.65 -1.19
N GLY A 43 -24.18 -12.49 -0.20
CA GLY A 43 -25.13 -13.43 0.40
C GLY A 43 -26.30 -12.73 1.08
N VAL A 44 -26.08 -11.56 1.70
CA VAL A 44 -27.14 -10.75 2.32
C VAL A 44 -27.89 -9.92 1.28
N PHE A 45 -27.18 -9.27 0.37
CA PHE A 45 -27.74 -8.40 -0.67
C PHE A 45 -27.63 -9.06 -2.04
N GLN A 46 -28.46 -10.07 -2.30
CA GLN A 46 -28.44 -10.85 -3.55
C GLN A 46 -28.66 -10.01 -4.82
N ALA A 47 -29.33 -8.86 -4.68
CA ALA A 47 -29.54 -7.91 -5.78
C ALA A 47 -28.26 -7.16 -6.21
N TRP A 48 -27.19 -7.21 -5.42
CA TRP A 48 -25.94 -6.51 -5.78
C TRP A 48 -25.18 -7.24 -6.87
N THR A 49 -24.78 -6.50 -7.88
CA THR A 49 -23.87 -6.98 -8.94
C THR A 49 -22.43 -7.12 -8.40
N GLU A 50 -21.59 -7.87 -9.11
CA GLU A 50 -20.15 -7.97 -8.78
C GLU A 50 -19.46 -6.61 -8.74
N THR A 51 -19.83 -5.70 -9.65
CA THR A 51 -19.32 -4.33 -9.66
C THR A 51 -19.73 -3.56 -8.41
N GLN A 52 -20.99 -3.67 -7.98
CA GLN A 52 -21.48 -2.99 -6.78
C GLN A 52 -20.80 -3.49 -5.51
N VAL A 53 -20.54 -4.80 -5.41
CA VAL A 53 -19.83 -5.38 -4.26
C VAL A 53 -18.37 -4.95 -4.20
N THR A 54 -17.72 -4.70 -5.34
CA THR A 54 -16.30 -4.28 -5.39
C THR A 54 -16.11 -2.77 -5.27
N LEU A 55 -17.15 -1.98 -5.56
CA LEU A 55 -17.09 -0.52 -5.60
C LEU A 55 -16.57 0.14 -4.30
N PRO A 56 -16.94 -0.30 -3.08
CA PRO A 56 -16.40 0.27 -1.85
C PRO A 56 -14.88 0.17 -1.74
N ALA A 57 -14.26 -0.94 -2.22
CA ALA A 57 -12.81 -1.10 -2.22
C ALA A 57 -12.11 -0.12 -3.17
N GLN A 58 -12.72 0.20 -4.30
CA GLN A 58 -12.16 1.15 -5.26
C GLN A 58 -12.26 2.59 -4.71
N ILE A 59 -13.41 2.94 -4.14
CA ILE A 59 -13.63 4.27 -3.57
C ILE A 59 -12.74 4.52 -2.35
N VAL A 60 -12.55 3.52 -1.46
CA VAL A 60 -11.69 3.71 -0.28
C VAL A 60 -10.24 4.02 -0.69
N LEU A 61 -9.72 3.38 -1.74
CA LEU A 61 -8.37 3.65 -2.24
C LEU A 61 -8.26 5.04 -2.88
N ALA A 62 -9.27 5.46 -3.64
CA ALA A 62 -9.32 6.80 -4.23
C ALA A 62 -9.40 7.89 -3.15
N ALA A 63 -10.32 7.74 -2.18
CA ALA A 63 -10.46 8.64 -1.04
C ALA A 63 -9.18 8.70 -0.20
N PHE A 64 -8.55 7.55 0.04
CA PHE A 64 -7.25 7.46 0.71
C PHE A 64 -6.17 8.28 -0.01
N ALA A 65 -5.99 8.08 -1.31
CA ALA A 65 -4.94 8.76 -2.08
C ALA A 65 -5.12 10.29 -2.06
N LEU A 66 -6.36 10.77 -2.16
CA LEU A 66 -6.67 12.19 -2.08
C LEU A 66 -6.46 12.74 -0.65
N ALA A 67 -6.88 11.99 0.36
CA ALA A 67 -6.81 12.42 1.75
C ALA A 67 -5.37 12.53 2.27
N VAL A 68 -4.41 11.80 1.70
CA VAL A 68 -2.98 11.91 2.06
C VAL A 68 -2.44 13.32 1.84
N ILE A 69 -2.92 14.05 0.83
CA ILE A 69 -2.52 15.45 0.58
C ILE A 69 -2.90 16.33 1.77
N PHE A 70 -4.16 16.25 2.18
CA PHE A 70 -4.69 17.05 3.30
C PHE A 70 -4.10 16.59 4.63
N GLY A 71 -4.02 15.27 4.85
CA GLY A 71 -3.38 14.68 6.03
C GLY A 71 -1.93 15.15 6.19
N GLY A 72 -1.18 15.19 5.09
CA GLY A 72 0.19 15.70 5.06
C GLY A 72 0.28 17.18 5.45
N ARG A 73 -0.60 18.02 4.89
CA ARG A 73 -0.68 19.45 5.24
C ARG A 73 -1.02 19.66 6.72
N PHE A 74 -2.01 18.94 7.22
CA PHE A 74 -2.43 19.06 8.62
C PHE A 74 -1.35 18.53 9.56
N GLN A 75 -0.69 17.42 9.22
CA GLN A 75 0.41 16.84 10.00
C GLN A 75 1.58 17.83 10.13
N ASP A 76 1.95 18.53 9.04
CA ASP A 76 3.02 19.52 9.08
C ASP A 76 2.66 20.74 9.93
N ARG A 77 1.36 21.10 10.03
CA ARG A 77 0.87 22.25 10.79
C ARG A 77 0.56 21.93 12.26
N PHE A 78 -0.17 20.85 12.50
CA PHE A 78 -0.72 20.50 13.84
C PHE A 78 0.05 19.38 14.54
N GLY A 79 1.02 18.78 13.84
CA GLY A 79 1.83 17.68 14.34
C GLY A 79 1.18 16.30 14.12
N PRO A 80 2.03 15.24 14.16
CA PRO A 80 1.62 13.89 13.76
C PRO A 80 0.62 13.25 14.72
N ARG A 81 0.72 13.54 16.02
CA ARG A 81 -0.12 12.97 17.07
C ARG A 81 -1.61 13.30 16.86
N ILE A 82 -1.91 14.59 16.69
CA ILE A 82 -3.29 15.08 16.55
C ILE A 82 -3.90 14.52 15.26
N VAL A 83 -3.19 14.63 14.15
CA VAL A 83 -3.73 14.22 12.84
C VAL A 83 -3.90 12.71 12.74
N ALA A 84 -2.96 11.91 13.29
CA ALA A 84 -3.13 10.46 13.34
C ALA A 84 -4.29 10.05 14.26
N THR A 85 -4.48 10.73 15.40
CA THR A 85 -5.64 10.49 16.29
C THR A 85 -6.96 10.77 15.57
N ILE A 86 -7.08 11.92 14.90
CA ILE A 86 -8.28 12.27 14.11
C ILE A 86 -8.49 11.25 12.99
N GLY A 87 -7.44 10.85 12.28
CA GLY A 87 -7.53 9.80 11.25
C GLY A 87 -8.04 8.48 11.80
N GLY A 88 -7.57 8.08 12.99
CA GLY A 88 -8.05 6.88 13.69
C GLY A 88 -9.53 6.97 14.10
N LEU A 89 -9.96 8.14 14.59
CA LEU A 89 -11.36 8.40 14.94
C LEU A 89 -12.27 8.34 13.70
N ILE A 90 -11.83 8.90 12.57
CA ILE A 90 -12.60 8.89 11.32
C ILE A 90 -12.67 7.46 10.75
N LEU A 91 -11.56 6.73 10.68
CA LEU A 91 -11.54 5.34 10.18
C LEU A 91 -12.37 4.43 11.07
N GLY A 92 -12.09 4.42 12.38
CA GLY A 92 -12.80 3.57 13.33
C GLY A 92 -14.28 3.91 13.41
N GLY A 93 -14.62 5.20 13.46
CA GLY A 93 -16.01 5.68 13.41
C GLY A 93 -16.73 5.30 12.13
N GLY A 94 -16.08 5.44 10.97
CA GLY A 94 -16.63 5.03 9.68
C GLY A 94 -16.93 3.53 9.64
N MET A 95 -16.01 2.69 10.15
CA MET A 95 -16.24 1.24 10.22
C MET A 95 -17.33 0.87 11.25
N ILE A 96 -17.39 1.53 12.39
CA ILE A 96 -18.46 1.35 13.38
C ILE A 96 -19.81 1.71 12.75
N LEU A 97 -19.89 2.80 12.00
CA LEU A 97 -21.11 3.17 11.28
C LEU A 97 -21.48 2.18 10.17
N ALA A 98 -20.48 1.54 9.52
CA ALA A 98 -20.73 0.52 8.51
C ALA A 98 -21.44 -0.72 9.08
N CYS A 99 -21.42 -0.97 10.39
CA CYS A 99 -22.16 -2.08 10.98
C CYS A 99 -23.69 -1.94 10.79
N PHE A 100 -24.19 -0.75 10.59
CA PHE A 100 -25.63 -0.49 10.38
C PHE A 100 -26.09 -0.75 8.94
N THR A 101 -25.19 -1.11 8.02
CA THR A 101 -25.51 -1.37 6.59
C THR A 101 -26.67 -2.36 6.42
N GLY A 102 -26.74 -3.39 7.28
CA GLY A 102 -27.80 -4.39 7.22
C GLY A 102 -29.21 -3.90 7.59
N ARG A 103 -29.36 -2.65 8.05
CA ARG A 103 -30.66 -2.04 8.41
C ARG A 103 -31.34 -1.35 7.23
N PHE A 104 -30.68 -1.26 6.08
CA PHE A 104 -31.15 -0.51 4.93
C PHE A 104 -31.56 -1.46 3.79
N SER A 105 -32.41 -0.97 2.87
CA SER A 105 -32.68 -1.65 1.61
C SER A 105 -31.41 -1.76 0.75
N ALA A 106 -31.34 -2.70 -0.18
CA ALA A 106 -30.12 -2.98 -0.95
C ALA A 106 -29.47 -1.74 -1.59
N GLY A 107 -30.25 -0.83 -2.17
CA GLY A 107 -29.73 0.40 -2.76
C GLY A 107 -29.21 1.38 -1.72
N ALA A 108 -29.96 1.63 -0.65
CA ALA A 108 -29.56 2.52 0.44
C ALA A 108 -28.37 1.94 1.23
N ALA A 109 -28.30 0.62 1.41
CA ALA A 109 -27.21 -0.08 2.04
C ALA A 109 -25.88 0.13 1.29
N LEU A 110 -25.89 0.08 -0.04
CA LEU A 110 -24.71 0.35 -0.85
C LEU A 110 -24.21 1.78 -0.66
N VAL A 111 -25.10 2.76 -0.74
CA VAL A 111 -24.77 4.18 -0.54
C VAL A 111 -24.22 4.40 0.88
N TRP A 112 -24.88 3.83 1.90
CA TRP A 112 -24.43 3.92 3.30
C TRP A 112 -23.02 3.33 3.47
N LEU A 113 -22.76 2.15 2.92
CA LEU A 113 -21.48 1.48 2.98
C LEU A 113 -20.38 2.26 2.25
N ILE A 114 -20.70 2.87 1.10
CA ILE A 114 -19.77 3.75 0.38
C ILE A 114 -19.42 4.97 1.24
N ILE A 115 -20.39 5.63 1.86
CA ILE A 115 -20.13 6.80 2.70
C ILE A 115 -19.29 6.40 3.92
N THR A 116 -19.70 5.37 4.65
CA THR A 116 -19.12 5.04 5.96
C THR A 116 -17.80 4.27 5.85
N TYR A 117 -17.78 3.16 5.12
CA TYR A 117 -16.57 2.36 4.95
C TYR A 117 -15.60 3.00 3.96
N ALA A 118 -16.09 3.41 2.75
CA ALA A 118 -15.18 3.79 1.70
C ALA A 118 -14.72 5.25 1.82
N VAL A 119 -15.63 6.21 1.94
CA VAL A 119 -15.25 7.63 2.00
C VAL A 119 -14.64 7.97 3.36
N LEU A 120 -15.36 7.75 4.47
CA LEU A 120 -14.82 8.05 5.80
C LEU A 120 -13.60 7.18 6.09
N GLY A 121 -13.65 5.87 5.78
CA GLY A 121 -12.49 4.98 5.94
C GLY A 121 -11.28 5.48 5.16
N GLY A 122 -11.43 5.82 3.89
CA GLY A 122 -10.37 6.36 3.05
C GLY A 122 -9.81 7.69 3.55
N LEU A 123 -10.67 8.62 3.99
CA LEU A 123 -10.26 9.89 4.60
C LEU A 123 -9.45 9.64 5.89
N GLY A 124 -9.92 8.74 6.76
CA GLY A 124 -9.23 8.38 7.99
C GLY A 124 -7.87 7.75 7.74
N ILE A 125 -7.80 6.80 6.79
CA ILE A 125 -6.53 6.17 6.37
C ILE A 125 -5.57 7.24 5.84
N GLY A 126 -6.00 8.11 4.92
CA GLY A 126 -5.13 9.10 4.31
C GLY A 126 -4.61 10.14 5.31
N ALA A 127 -5.45 10.58 6.25
CA ALA A 127 -5.03 11.47 7.32
C ALA A 127 -3.96 10.85 8.22
N ALA A 128 -4.11 9.57 8.60
CA ALA A 128 -3.19 8.89 9.50
C ALA A 128 -1.92 8.36 8.82
N TYR A 129 -1.98 7.99 7.54
CA TYR A 129 -0.93 7.27 6.81
C TYR A 129 0.40 8.00 6.76
N VAL A 130 0.38 9.29 6.48
CA VAL A 130 1.60 10.08 6.31
C VAL A 130 2.29 10.42 7.64
N CYS A 131 1.54 10.44 8.75
CA CYS A 131 2.06 10.84 10.06
C CYS A 131 3.21 9.96 10.56
N PRO A 132 3.11 8.60 10.56
CA PRO A 132 4.21 7.72 10.92
C PRO A 132 5.44 7.93 10.04
N ILE A 133 5.25 8.03 8.72
CA ILE A 133 6.33 8.14 7.73
C ILE A 133 7.11 9.42 7.96
N ALA A 134 6.43 10.57 7.98
CA ALA A 134 7.07 11.88 8.15
C ALA A 134 7.76 12.00 9.52
N THR A 135 7.18 11.42 10.57
CA THR A 135 7.78 11.45 11.92
C THR A 135 9.02 10.57 12.01
N CYS A 136 8.96 9.35 11.48
CA CYS A 136 10.08 8.42 11.47
C CYS A 136 11.29 9.00 10.69
N VAL A 137 11.06 9.61 9.54
CA VAL A 137 12.11 10.25 8.73
C VAL A 137 12.82 11.38 9.50
N LYS A 138 12.08 12.15 10.31
CA LYS A 138 12.64 13.22 11.15
C LYS A 138 13.50 12.68 12.30
N TRP A 139 13.12 11.55 12.91
CA TRP A 139 13.87 10.92 13.99
C TRP A 139 15.11 10.13 13.54
N PHE A 140 15.12 9.66 12.31
CA PHE A 140 16.17 8.79 11.78
C PHE A 140 16.80 9.37 10.49
N PRO A 141 17.41 10.57 10.58
CA PRO A 141 18.10 11.16 9.44
C PRO A 141 19.31 10.32 8.97
N ASP A 142 19.81 9.45 9.85
CA ASP A 142 20.93 8.50 9.63
C ASP A 142 20.49 7.26 8.81
N LYS A 143 19.20 6.89 8.83
CA LYS A 143 18.69 5.62 8.25
C LYS A 143 17.31 5.82 7.62
N ARG A 144 17.11 6.90 6.85
CA ARG A 144 15.80 7.30 6.32
C ARG A 144 15.13 6.22 5.50
N GLY A 145 15.86 5.54 4.61
CA GLY A 145 15.32 4.50 3.75
C GLY A 145 14.87 3.27 4.54
N LEU A 146 15.74 2.76 5.42
CA LEU A 146 15.40 1.62 6.27
C LEU A 146 14.16 1.91 7.12
N ILE A 147 14.12 3.06 7.78
CA ILE A 147 13.03 3.40 8.70
C ILE A 147 11.73 3.69 7.96
N THR A 148 11.79 4.35 6.82
CA THR A 148 10.62 4.52 5.95
C THR A 148 10.12 3.16 5.49
N GLY A 149 11.03 2.29 5.07
CA GLY A 149 10.71 0.91 4.67
C GLY A 149 10.03 0.13 5.79
N LEU A 150 10.57 0.19 7.00
CA LEU A 150 10.01 -0.49 8.17
C LEU A 150 8.62 0.06 8.54
N ALA A 151 8.46 1.38 8.57
CA ALA A 151 7.17 2.01 8.84
C ALA A 151 6.11 1.58 7.80
N VAL A 152 6.44 1.67 6.51
CA VAL A 152 5.49 1.32 5.45
C VAL A 152 5.29 -0.20 5.33
N ALA A 153 6.26 -1.04 5.74
CA ALA A 153 6.10 -2.50 5.78
C ALA A 153 4.92 -2.91 6.68
N GLY A 154 4.69 -2.21 7.78
CA GLY A 154 3.50 -2.40 8.62
C GLY A 154 2.20 -2.31 7.83
N PHE A 155 2.06 -1.32 6.95
CA PHE A 155 0.89 -1.18 6.09
C PHE A 155 0.70 -2.39 5.14
N GLY A 156 1.79 -2.91 4.58
CA GLY A 156 1.74 -4.14 3.77
C GLY A 156 1.36 -5.39 4.55
N ALA A 157 1.78 -5.47 5.81
CA ALA A 157 1.48 -6.59 6.70
C ALA A 157 0.06 -6.56 7.29
N GLY A 158 -0.68 -5.46 7.16
CA GLY A 158 -2.02 -5.31 7.76
C GLY A 158 -2.99 -6.41 7.32
N ALA A 159 -3.04 -6.72 6.02
CA ALA A 159 -3.90 -7.78 5.52
C ALA A 159 -3.52 -9.17 6.05
N PHE A 160 -2.23 -9.42 6.27
CA PHE A 160 -1.74 -10.68 6.82
C PHE A 160 -2.32 -10.97 8.22
N PHE A 161 -2.41 -9.94 9.07
CA PHE A 161 -2.98 -10.09 10.41
C PHE A 161 -4.52 -10.01 10.41
N PHE A 162 -5.07 -9.06 9.64
CA PHE A 162 -6.50 -8.75 9.75
C PHE A 162 -7.41 -9.53 8.82
N ALA A 163 -6.92 -10.15 7.72
CA ALA A 163 -7.77 -10.96 6.88
C ALA A 163 -8.22 -12.27 7.57
N PRO A 164 -7.31 -13.04 8.23
CA PRO A 164 -7.73 -14.20 9.02
C PRO A 164 -8.63 -13.82 10.19
N LEU A 165 -8.36 -12.67 10.87
CA LEU A 165 -9.17 -12.19 11.97
C LEU A 165 -10.60 -11.84 11.51
N ALA A 166 -10.71 -11.10 10.41
CA ALA A 166 -12.01 -10.75 9.82
C ALA A 166 -12.79 -12.00 9.39
N LYS A 167 -12.10 -12.97 8.76
CA LYS A 167 -12.71 -14.24 8.36
C LYS A 167 -13.25 -15.01 9.57
N ALA A 168 -12.47 -15.10 10.64
CA ALA A 168 -12.90 -15.78 11.87
C ALA A 168 -14.07 -15.07 12.54
N PHE A 169 -14.13 -13.73 12.54
CA PHE A 169 -15.29 -12.98 13.04
C PHE A 169 -16.53 -13.14 12.14
N VAL A 170 -16.38 -13.16 10.83
CA VAL A 170 -17.51 -13.30 9.89
C VAL A 170 -18.15 -14.68 10.01
N SER A 171 -17.33 -15.73 10.01
CA SER A 171 -17.81 -17.12 9.88
C SER A 171 -17.82 -17.91 11.18
N GLY A 172 -17.14 -17.42 12.21
CA GLY A 172 -16.76 -18.16 13.40
C GLY A 172 -15.56 -19.08 13.14
N GLY A 173 -14.95 -19.58 14.20
CA GLY A 173 -13.86 -20.53 14.11
C GLY A 173 -12.51 -20.02 14.57
N TYR A 174 -11.44 -20.67 14.12
CA TYR A 174 -10.09 -20.34 14.57
C TYR A 174 -9.52 -19.11 13.86
N TYR A 175 -8.87 -18.25 14.64
CA TYR A 175 -7.91 -17.30 14.07
C TYR A 175 -6.67 -18.10 13.69
N GLN A 176 -6.43 -18.20 12.38
CA GLN A 176 -5.32 -18.95 11.81
C GLN A 176 -4.23 -18.02 11.30
N LEU A 177 -3.00 -18.26 11.71
CA LEU A 177 -1.84 -17.54 11.20
C LEU A 177 -0.75 -18.55 10.81
N LEU A 178 -0.26 -18.46 9.58
CA LEU A 178 0.75 -19.40 9.04
C LEU A 178 0.38 -20.89 9.22
N GLY A 179 -0.90 -21.21 9.12
CA GLY A 179 -1.40 -22.59 9.30
C GLY A 179 -1.61 -23.02 10.76
N ALA A 180 -1.20 -22.22 11.74
CA ALA A 180 -1.42 -22.49 13.14
C ALA A 180 -2.77 -21.94 13.62
N ASN A 181 -3.55 -22.74 14.32
CA ASN A 181 -4.77 -22.34 15.02
C ASN A 181 -4.38 -21.71 16.36
N LEU A 182 -4.52 -20.38 16.50
CA LEU A 182 -4.09 -19.68 17.71
C LEU A 182 -5.19 -19.64 18.78
N PHE A 183 -6.38 -19.19 18.42
CA PHE A 183 -7.54 -19.13 19.34
C PHE A 183 -8.84 -19.14 18.55
N THR A 184 -9.93 -19.51 19.22
CA THR A 184 -11.28 -19.57 18.62
C THR A 184 -12.01 -18.26 18.83
N LEU A 185 -12.72 -17.80 17.79
CA LEU A 185 -13.54 -16.59 17.82
C LEU A 185 -15.02 -16.93 17.55
N PRO A 186 -15.94 -16.20 18.19
CA PRO A 186 -17.37 -16.36 17.94
C PRO A 186 -17.73 -15.86 16.55
N LYS A 187 -18.79 -16.43 15.95
CA LYS A 187 -19.39 -15.92 14.71
C LYS A 187 -20.12 -14.60 14.99
N LEU A 188 -19.60 -13.50 14.49
CA LEU A 188 -20.24 -12.20 14.61
C LEU A 188 -21.08 -11.85 13.38
N GLY A 189 -20.81 -12.47 12.23
CA GLY A 189 -21.36 -12.08 10.94
C GLY A 189 -20.71 -10.81 10.37
N VAL A 190 -21.06 -10.45 9.13
CA VAL A 190 -20.37 -9.39 8.38
C VAL A 190 -20.49 -8.01 9.04
N PHE A 191 -21.70 -7.64 9.53
CA PHE A 191 -21.93 -6.29 10.07
C PHE A 191 -21.26 -6.07 11.42
N ASN A 192 -21.37 -7.02 12.35
CA ASN A 192 -20.71 -6.92 13.65
C ASN A 192 -19.18 -7.06 13.52
N THR A 193 -18.68 -7.67 12.44
CA THR A 193 -17.26 -7.66 12.13
C THR A 193 -16.75 -6.26 11.79
N PHE A 194 -17.54 -5.42 11.08
CA PHE A 194 -17.20 -4.00 10.90
C PHE A 194 -17.12 -3.27 12.23
N LEU A 195 -18.06 -3.51 13.16
CA LEU A 195 -18.03 -2.92 14.50
C LEU A 195 -16.76 -3.34 15.28
N ALA A 196 -16.47 -4.65 15.33
CA ALA A 196 -15.33 -5.17 16.06
C ALA A 196 -13.99 -4.63 15.52
N LEU A 197 -13.81 -4.67 14.19
CA LEU A 197 -12.60 -4.12 13.56
C LEU A 197 -12.53 -2.60 13.69
N GLY A 198 -13.65 -1.90 13.59
CA GLY A 198 -13.72 -0.45 13.79
C GLY A 198 -13.24 -0.04 15.19
N LEU A 199 -13.65 -0.75 16.23
CA LEU A 199 -13.18 -0.54 17.59
C LEU A 199 -11.69 -0.87 17.76
N ILE A 200 -11.24 -1.99 17.20
CA ILE A 200 -9.82 -2.39 17.23
C ILE A 200 -8.96 -1.31 16.57
N PHE A 201 -9.31 -0.84 15.37
CA PHE A 201 -8.53 0.17 14.64
C PHE A 201 -8.56 1.52 15.36
N LEU A 202 -9.73 1.93 15.88
CA LEU A 202 -9.83 3.16 16.64
C LEU A 202 -8.87 3.15 17.82
N VAL A 203 -8.94 2.12 18.66
CA VAL A 203 -8.10 2.01 19.87
C VAL A 203 -6.61 1.90 19.49
N ALA A 204 -6.26 1.02 18.54
CA ALA A 204 -4.88 0.79 18.12
C ALA A 204 -4.25 2.05 17.53
N ILE A 205 -4.96 2.76 16.64
CA ILE A 205 -4.44 3.97 16.01
C ILE A 205 -4.31 5.11 17.01
N VAL A 206 -5.29 5.28 17.91
CA VAL A 206 -5.21 6.30 18.96
C VAL A 206 -4.02 6.03 19.89
N ILE A 207 -3.81 4.80 20.34
CA ILE A 207 -2.64 4.42 21.16
C ILE A 207 -1.34 4.67 20.39
N GLY A 208 -1.24 4.18 19.14
CA GLY A 208 -0.06 4.40 18.31
C GLY A 208 0.24 5.88 18.07
N ALA A 209 -0.80 6.70 17.88
CA ALA A 209 -0.67 8.14 17.68
C ALA A 209 -0.05 8.85 18.90
N GLN A 210 -0.30 8.37 20.13
CA GLN A 210 0.31 8.97 21.34
C GLN A 210 1.83 8.83 21.36
N LEU A 211 2.37 7.83 20.66
CA LEU A 211 3.81 7.61 20.54
C LEU A 211 4.45 8.48 19.44
N LEU A 212 3.65 9.05 18.52
CA LEU A 212 4.15 9.92 17.46
C LEU A 212 4.39 11.34 17.99
N ARG A 213 5.65 11.71 18.14
CA ARG A 213 6.11 13.06 18.48
C ARG A 213 7.22 13.48 17.53
N ASN A 214 7.22 14.74 17.10
CA ASN A 214 8.35 15.28 16.36
C ASN A 214 9.59 15.35 17.27
N PRO A 215 10.81 15.16 16.74
CA PRO A 215 12.03 15.37 17.50
C PRO A 215 12.14 16.85 17.90
N PRO A 216 12.86 17.16 19.01
CA PRO A 216 13.15 18.54 19.38
C PRO A 216 13.97 19.24 18.30
N ALA A 217 13.90 20.57 18.25
CA ALA A 217 14.70 21.36 17.32
C ALA A 217 16.20 21.09 17.50
N GLY A 218 16.92 20.93 16.39
CA GLY A 218 18.35 20.62 16.43
C GLY A 218 18.70 19.18 16.81
N TYR A 219 17.72 18.28 16.91
CA TYR A 219 17.97 16.86 17.24
C TYR A 219 18.93 16.20 16.24
N LYS A 220 19.95 15.55 16.80
CA LYS A 220 20.88 14.69 16.06
C LYS A 220 21.00 13.35 16.78
N PRO A 221 20.96 12.20 16.06
CA PRO A 221 21.26 10.91 16.64
C PRO A 221 22.70 10.86 17.16
N LYS A 222 22.94 10.12 18.23
CA LYS A 222 24.29 9.91 18.76
C LYS A 222 25.19 9.29 17.68
N GLY A 223 26.39 9.85 17.49
CA GLY A 223 27.38 9.34 16.53
C GLY A 223 27.07 9.61 15.06
N TRP A 224 26.12 10.51 14.77
CA TRP A 224 25.82 10.93 13.41
C TRP A 224 25.87 12.45 13.26
N ASP A 225 26.67 12.90 12.32
CA ASP A 225 26.66 14.28 11.88
C ASP A 225 26.07 14.39 10.48
N PRO A 226 25.28 15.46 10.21
CA PRO A 226 24.76 15.67 8.88
C PRO A 226 25.94 15.78 7.91
N PRO A 227 25.87 15.10 6.73
CA PRO A 227 26.90 15.28 5.71
C PRO A 227 27.07 16.78 5.44
N GLN A 228 28.30 17.26 5.54
CA GLN A 228 28.59 18.64 5.21
C GLN A 228 28.24 18.88 3.74
N PRO A 229 27.60 20.01 3.38
CA PRO A 229 27.47 20.39 1.99
C PRO A 229 28.86 20.37 1.36
N ALA A 230 29.00 19.78 0.16
CA ALA A 230 30.24 19.90 -0.59
C ALA A 230 30.62 21.39 -0.64
N VAL A 231 31.91 21.71 -0.49
CA VAL A 231 32.39 23.09 -0.54
C VAL A 231 31.85 23.74 -1.81
N GLY A 232 31.01 24.79 -1.66
CA GLY A 232 30.28 25.42 -2.79
C GLY A 232 28.96 24.73 -3.18
N GLY A 233 28.53 23.65 -2.49
CA GLY A 233 27.22 23.01 -2.72
C GLY A 233 26.07 23.81 -2.11
N PRO A 234 24.85 23.71 -2.67
CA PRO A 234 23.69 24.42 -2.15
C PRO A 234 23.35 23.93 -0.72
N ALA A 235 23.07 24.88 0.17
CA ALA A 235 22.56 24.59 1.50
C ALA A 235 21.29 23.73 1.40
N ARG A 236 21.08 22.82 2.34
CA ARG A 236 19.80 22.07 2.43
C ARG A 236 18.66 23.05 2.67
N VAL A 237 17.77 23.17 1.69
CA VAL A 237 16.64 24.09 1.72
C VAL A 237 15.35 23.29 1.80
N ASP A 238 14.46 23.72 2.71
CA ASP A 238 13.11 23.17 2.77
C ASP A 238 12.23 23.85 1.71
N PHE A 239 11.74 23.05 0.76
CA PHE A 239 10.82 23.51 -0.28
C PHE A 239 9.39 23.52 0.23
N THR A 240 8.67 24.59 -0.03
CA THR A 240 7.21 24.57 0.08
C THR A 240 6.61 23.71 -1.03
N PRO A 241 5.38 23.18 -0.87
CA PRO A 241 4.74 22.36 -1.92
C PRO A 241 4.65 23.08 -3.26
N ARG A 242 4.35 24.39 -3.26
CA ARG A 242 4.30 25.18 -4.49
C ARG A 242 5.66 25.26 -5.19
N GLN A 243 6.73 25.44 -4.43
CA GLN A 243 8.09 25.44 -4.97
C GLN A 243 8.47 24.05 -5.50
N MET A 244 8.14 22.99 -4.77
CA MET A 244 8.38 21.60 -5.21
C MET A 244 7.67 21.30 -6.53
N LEU A 245 6.36 21.59 -6.62
CA LEU A 245 5.54 21.36 -7.82
C LEU A 245 6.05 22.15 -9.05
N ALA A 246 6.72 23.27 -8.84
CA ALA A 246 7.33 24.07 -9.90
C ALA A 246 8.66 23.47 -10.42
N THR A 247 9.21 22.44 -9.77
CA THR A 247 10.46 21.82 -10.20
C THR A 247 10.21 20.69 -11.21
N PRO A 248 10.99 20.58 -12.30
CA PRO A 248 10.90 19.44 -13.21
C PRO A 248 11.26 18.12 -12.54
N GLN A 249 12.09 18.14 -11.48
CA GLN A 249 12.46 16.98 -10.69
C GLN A 249 11.26 16.32 -10.01
N PHE A 250 10.29 17.11 -9.54
CA PHE A 250 9.05 16.58 -8.98
C PHE A 250 8.30 15.75 -10.01
N TRP A 251 8.11 16.27 -11.21
CA TRP A 251 7.37 15.60 -12.27
C TRP A 251 8.09 14.35 -12.78
N LEU A 252 9.43 14.39 -12.86
CA LEU A 252 10.22 13.19 -13.17
C LEU A 252 10.05 12.10 -12.11
N LEU A 253 10.12 12.46 -10.83
CA LEU A 253 9.86 11.53 -9.73
C LEU A 253 8.42 11.03 -9.76
N TRP A 254 7.46 11.90 -10.01
CA TRP A 254 6.04 11.53 -10.07
C TRP A 254 5.78 10.52 -11.20
N ILE A 255 6.29 10.77 -12.40
CA ILE A 255 6.13 9.89 -13.56
C ILE A 255 6.79 8.53 -13.29
N THR A 256 8.00 8.52 -12.74
CA THR A 256 8.71 7.26 -12.44
C THR A 256 8.00 6.49 -11.32
N TYR A 257 7.49 7.17 -10.29
CA TYR A 257 6.68 6.52 -9.24
C TYR A 257 5.37 5.97 -9.80
N PHE A 258 4.68 6.73 -10.62
CA PHE A 258 3.48 6.28 -11.33
C PHE A 258 3.75 5.01 -12.15
N ALA A 259 4.83 4.98 -12.94
CA ALA A 259 5.20 3.82 -13.75
C ALA A 259 5.46 2.56 -12.88
N GLY A 260 6.23 2.70 -11.80
CA GLY A 260 6.51 1.59 -10.88
C GLY A 260 5.25 1.10 -10.16
N CYS A 261 4.37 2.01 -9.74
CA CYS A 261 3.10 1.66 -9.11
C CYS A 261 2.14 1.00 -10.09
N THR A 262 2.06 1.48 -11.32
CA THR A 262 1.24 0.87 -12.39
C THR A 262 1.66 -0.57 -12.64
N ALA A 263 2.96 -0.83 -12.83
CA ALA A 263 3.48 -2.18 -13.06
C ALA A 263 3.23 -3.11 -11.86
N GLY A 264 3.52 -2.64 -10.64
CA GLY A 264 3.35 -3.45 -9.43
C GLY A 264 1.89 -3.80 -9.14
N LEU A 265 0.98 -2.82 -9.21
CA LEU A 265 -0.45 -3.03 -8.93
C LEU A 265 -1.12 -3.86 -10.02
N GLN A 266 -0.66 -3.78 -11.27
CA GLN A 266 -1.10 -4.64 -12.34
C GLN A 266 -0.86 -6.13 -12.01
N VAL A 267 0.34 -6.47 -11.53
CA VAL A 267 0.67 -7.84 -11.13
C VAL A 267 -0.06 -8.25 -9.85
N ILE A 268 -0.05 -7.39 -8.82
CA ILE A 268 -0.70 -7.69 -7.53
C ILE A 268 -2.18 -8.02 -7.70
N MET A 269 -2.89 -7.27 -8.54
CA MET A 269 -4.33 -7.44 -8.74
C MET A 269 -4.68 -8.62 -9.66
N LYS A 270 -3.73 -9.07 -10.49
CA LYS A 270 -3.95 -10.11 -11.50
C LYS A 270 -3.12 -11.39 -11.30
N ALA A 271 -2.33 -11.48 -10.24
CA ALA A 271 -1.45 -12.64 -10.02
C ALA A 271 -2.18 -13.99 -10.07
N SER A 272 -3.31 -14.13 -9.37
CA SER A 272 -4.08 -15.39 -9.40
C SER A 272 -4.72 -15.67 -10.78
N PRO A 273 -5.47 -14.74 -11.40
CA PRO A 273 -6.04 -14.95 -12.73
C PRO A 273 -4.99 -15.24 -13.82
N VAL A 274 -3.83 -14.61 -13.74
CA VAL A 274 -2.73 -14.86 -14.70
C VAL A 274 -2.22 -16.29 -14.58
N TRP A 275 -1.94 -16.74 -13.34
CA TRP A 275 -1.52 -18.13 -13.12
C TRP A 275 -2.58 -19.12 -13.60
N GLN A 276 -3.85 -18.91 -13.24
CA GLN A 276 -4.95 -19.76 -13.68
C GLN A 276 -5.01 -19.83 -15.21
N SER A 277 -4.89 -18.69 -15.89
CA SER A 277 -4.87 -18.66 -17.35
C SER A 277 -3.69 -19.45 -17.94
N PHE A 278 -2.49 -19.36 -17.34
CA PHE A 278 -1.32 -20.12 -17.78
C PHE A 278 -1.46 -21.62 -17.57
N ALA A 279 -2.04 -22.04 -16.45
CA ALA A 279 -2.19 -23.43 -16.09
C ALA A 279 -3.36 -24.08 -16.84
N ILE A 280 -4.44 -23.34 -17.13
CA ILE A 280 -5.66 -23.84 -17.78
C ILE A 280 -5.51 -23.93 -19.30
N ALA A 281 -4.83 -22.95 -19.92
CA ALA A 281 -4.72 -22.87 -21.38
C ALA A 281 -4.27 -24.17 -22.09
N PRO A 282 -3.34 -24.98 -21.55
CA PRO A 282 -2.90 -26.22 -22.20
C PRO A 282 -3.79 -27.44 -21.89
N LEU A 283 -4.82 -27.30 -21.02
CA LEU A 283 -5.64 -28.44 -20.58
C LEU A 283 -6.81 -28.70 -21.55
N THR A 284 -7.21 -29.96 -21.66
CA THR A 284 -8.37 -30.36 -22.45
C THR A 284 -9.67 -30.17 -21.66
N PRO A 285 -10.64 -29.38 -22.16
CA PRO A 285 -11.93 -29.19 -21.50
C PRO A 285 -12.83 -30.45 -21.59
N PRO A 286 -13.81 -30.64 -20.67
CA PRO A 286 -14.05 -29.86 -19.47
C PRO A 286 -13.04 -30.19 -18.35
N ILE A 287 -12.58 -29.16 -17.62
CA ILE A 287 -11.60 -29.35 -16.55
C ILE A 287 -12.31 -29.89 -15.31
N GLN A 288 -11.77 -30.94 -14.72
CA GLN A 288 -12.30 -31.53 -13.52
C GLN A 288 -12.22 -30.58 -12.32
N ALA A 289 -13.20 -30.66 -11.40
CA ALA A 289 -13.30 -29.79 -10.23
C ALA A 289 -12.05 -29.79 -9.35
N ASP A 290 -11.45 -30.97 -9.11
CA ASP A 290 -10.23 -31.10 -8.30
C ASP A 290 -9.03 -30.43 -8.96
N THR A 291 -8.86 -30.58 -10.28
CA THR A 291 -7.79 -29.94 -11.04
C THR A 291 -7.95 -28.42 -11.04
N PHE A 292 -9.16 -27.93 -11.28
CA PHE A 292 -9.44 -26.49 -11.21
C PHE A 292 -9.21 -25.96 -9.80
N GLY A 293 -9.65 -26.67 -8.77
CA GLY A 293 -9.43 -26.34 -7.37
C GLY A 293 -7.95 -26.23 -7.00
N ALA A 294 -7.13 -27.17 -7.45
CA ALA A 294 -5.68 -27.16 -7.24
C ALA A 294 -5.01 -25.94 -7.94
N ILE A 295 -5.40 -25.63 -9.18
CA ILE A 295 -4.90 -24.47 -9.91
C ILE A 295 -5.31 -23.15 -9.21
N ALA A 296 -6.54 -23.05 -8.75
CA ALA A 296 -7.04 -21.89 -8.02
C ALA A 296 -6.31 -21.70 -6.68
N ALA A 297 -6.05 -22.79 -5.95
CA ALA A 297 -5.27 -22.79 -4.72
C ALA A 297 -3.82 -22.32 -4.96
N ALA A 298 -3.17 -22.81 -6.02
CA ALA A 298 -1.85 -22.34 -6.42
C ALA A 298 -1.85 -20.84 -6.78
N GLY A 299 -2.90 -20.34 -7.46
CA GLY A 299 -3.08 -18.91 -7.72
C GLY A 299 -3.21 -18.07 -6.44
N ALA A 300 -3.96 -18.56 -5.44
CA ALA A 300 -4.07 -17.89 -4.15
C ALA A 300 -2.73 -17.91 -3.38
N MET A 301 -1.98 -19.01 -3.44
CA MET A 301 -0.63 -19.11 -2.84
C MET A 301 0.34 -18.12 -3.51
N ALA A 302 0.27 -17.94 -4.83
CA ALA A 302 1.09 -16.97 -5.56
C ALA A 302 0.86 -15.53 -5.04
N VAL A 303 -0.39 -15.14 -4.78
CA VAL A 303 -0.73 -13.83 -4.18
C VAL A 303 -0.14 -13.70 -2.77
N ALA A 304 -0.22 -14.74 -1.95
CA ALA A 304 0.31 -14.73 -0.59
C ALA A 304 1.84 -14.57 -0.57
N VAL A 305 2.55 -15.33 -1.41
CA VAL A 305 4.01 -15.24 -1.54
C VAL A 305 4.43 -13.86 -2.06
N LEU A 306 3.74 -13.34 -3.09
CA LEU A 306 3.98 -12.00 -3.61
C LEU A 306 3.81 -10.93 -2.52
N ALA A 307 2.80 -11.05 -1.65
CA ALA A 307 2.59 -10.10 -0.56
C ALA A 307 3.75 -10.10 0.46
N ILE A 308 4.35 -11.26 0.74
CA ILE A 308 5.55 -11.37 1.57
C ILE A 308 6.71 -10.61 0.93
N PHE A 309 6.97 -10.83 -0.36
CA PHE A 309 8.04 -10.15 -1.08
C PHE A 309 7.80 -8.64 -1.21
N ASN A 310 6.55 -8.21 -1.39
CA ASN A 310 6.18 -6.79 -1.36
C ASN A 310 6.51 -6.16 0.01
N SER A 311 6.18 -6.82 1.10
CA SER A 311 6.48 -6.31 2.45
C SER A 311 7.98 -6.33 2.75
N ALA A 312 8.69 -7.40 2.39
CA ALA A 312 10.14 -7.51 2.52
C ALA A 312 10.87 -6.46 1.67
N GLY A 313 10.40 -6.21 0.45
CA GLY A 313 10.96 -5.23 -0.47
C GLY A 313 11.03 -3.82 0.10
N ARG A 314 10.07 -3.45 0.94
CA ARG A 314 10.06 -2.14 1.61
C ARG A 314 11.26 -1.97 2.54
N ILE A 315 11.59 -3.00 3.31
CA ILE A 315 12.71 -2.98 4.25
C ILE A 315 14.04 -3.15 3.50
N VAL A 316 14.12 -4.14 2.61
CA VAL A 316 15.33 -4.49 1.86
C VAL A 316 15.81 -3.33 1.01
N TRP A 317 14.95 -2.77 0.13
CA TRP A 317 15.32 -1.63 -0.71
C TRP A 317 15.51 -0.36 0.10
N GLY A 318 14.77 -0.18 1.19
CA GLY A 318 15.01 0.90 2.14
C GLY A 318 16.45 0.89 2.63
N LYS A 319 16.93 -0.27 3.12
CA LYS A 319 18.29 -0.45 3.60
C LYS A 319 19.34 -0.35 2.49
N ILE A 320 19.09 -0.99 1.35
CA ILE A 320 19.98 -0.92 0.18
C ILE A 320 20.15 0.53 -0.27
N SER A 321 19.07 1.31 -0.31
CA SER A 321 19.12 2.70 -0.75
C SER A 321 19.88 3.63 0.19
N ASP A 322 19.96 3.30 1.48
CA ASP A 322 20.79 4.04 2.44
C ASP A 322 22.28 3.87 2.16
N ASN A 323 22.69 2.72 1.61
CA ASN A 323 24.08 2.39 1.29
C ASN A 323 24.48 2.79 -0.15
N LEU A 324 23.64 2.45 -1.15
CA LEU A 324 23.93 2.69 -2.58
C LEU A 324 23.51 4.08 -3.07
N GLY A 325 22.73 4.81 -2.26
CA GLY A 325 22.06 6.05 -2.66
C GLY A 325 20.73 5.81 -3.36
N ARG A 326 19.82 6.80 -3.24
CA ARG A 326 18.42 6.70 -3.70
C ARG A 326 18.30 6.47 -5.20
N LYS A 327 19.07 7.24 -5.96
CA LYS A 327 19.04 7.21 -7.43
C LYS A 327 19.44 5.83 -7.96
N THR A 328 20.56 5.29 -7.49
CA THR A 328 21.06 3.98 -7.92
C THR A 328 20.07 2.87 -7.56
N ALA A 329 19.55 2.88 -6.33
CA ALA A 329 18.58 1.89 -5.89
C ALA A 329 17.30 1.93 -6.77
N LEU A 330 16.77 3.12 -7.08
CA LEU A 330 15.60 3.26 -7.97
C LEU A 330 15.89 2.74 -9.38
N ILE A 331 17.06 3.03 -9.95
CA ILE A 331 17.43 2.53 -11.29
C ILE A 331 17.45 1.00 -11.30
N VAL A 332 18.12 0.39 -10.32
CA VAL A 332 18.19 -1.08 -10.22
C VAL A 332 16.81 -1.69 -10.07
N MET A 333 15.96 -1.10 -9.24
CA MET A 333 14.57 -1.56 -9.06
C MET A 333 13.76 -1.46 -10.35
N PHE A 334 13.88 -0.36 -11.09
CA PHE A 334 13.16 -0.20 -12.36
C PHE A 334 13.67 -1.17 -13.43
N LEU A 335 14.98 -1.41 -13.50
CA LEU A 335 15.55 -2.41 -14.42
C LEU A 335 15.09 -3.81 -14.04
N LEU A 336 15.17 -4.19 -12.76
CA LEU A 336 14.71 -5.51 -12.28
C LEU A 336 13.22 -5.71 -12.55
N CYS A 337 12.39 -4.72 -12.22
CA CYS A 337 10.95 -4.77 -12.47
C CYS A 337 10.63 -4.85 -13.96
N GLY A 338 11.30 -4.04 -14.79
CA GLY A 338 11.11 -4.02 -16.23
C GLY A 338 11.47 -5.35 -16.89
N VAL A 339 12.62 -5.93 -16.55
CA VAL A 339 13.05 -7.25 -17.05
C VAL A 339 12.10 -8.34 -16.57
N ALA A 340 11.70 -8.34 -15.29
CA ALA A 340 10.75 -9.31 -14.75
C ALA A 340 9.40 -9.25 -15.48
N MET A 341 8.88 -8.05 -15.75
CA MET A 341 7.63 -7.86 -16.49
C MET A 341 7.72 -8.38 -17.91
N LEU A 342 8.81 -8.09 -18.65
CA LEU A 342 9.01 -8.58 -20.02
C LEU A 342 9.13 -10.10 -20.08
N ALA A 343 9.79 -10.72 -19.09
CA ALA A 343 9.98 -12.15 -19.01
C ALA A 343 8.73 -12.91 -18.52
N LEU A 344 7.81 -12.25 -17.80
CA LEU A 344 6.72 -12.90 -17.07
C LEU A 344 5.81 -13.74 -17.97
N ASN A 345 5.58 -13.32 -19.22
CA ASN A 345 4.77 -14.08 -20.17
C ASN A 345 5.42 -15.41 -20.61
N SER A 346 6.74 -15.53 -20.48
CA SER A 346 7.50 -16.76 -20.78
C SER A 346 7.60 -17.70 -19.59
N PHE A 347 7.24 -17.24 -18.39
CA PHE A 347 7.34 -18.00 -17.15
C PHE A 347 6.11 -18.89 -16.93
N ARG A 348 5.99 -19.97 -17.72
CA ARG A 348 4.85 -20.90 -17.69
C ARG A 348 4.93 -21.94 -16.58
N ALA A 349 6.11 -22.28 -16.07
CA ALA A 349 6.27 -23.14 -14.90
C ALA A 349 5.97 -22.36 -13.63
N TYR A 350 5.24 -22.95 -12.67
CA TYR A 350 4.78 -22.27 -11.45
C TYR A 350 5.92 -21.64 -10.64
N GLY A 351 7.03 -22.35 -10.49
CA GLY A 351 8.21 -21.81 -9.78
C GLY A 351 8.81 -20.57 -10.45
N LEU A 352 8.93 -20.57 -11.78
CA LEU A 352 9.42 -19.42 -12.53
C LEU A 352 8.41 -18.25 -12.47
N TYR A 353 7.11 -18.57 -12.57
CA TYR A 353 6.07 -17.58 -12.40
C TYR A 353 6.16 -16.88 -11.02
N LEU A 354 6.35 -17.65 -9.94
CA LEU A 354 6.57 -17.09 -8.60
C LEU A 354 7.80 -16.18 -8.55
N VAL A 355 8.92 -16.58 -9.15
CA VAL A 355 10.13 -15.74 -9.21
C VAL A 355 9.82 -14.41 -9.88
N GLY A 356 9.12 -14.43 -11.02
CA GLY A 356 8.76 -13.21 -11.76
C GLY A 356 7.88 -12.26 -10.95
N ILE A 357 6.77 -12.76 -10.40
CA ILE A 357 5.85 -11.92 -9.63
C ILE A 357 6.47 -11.44 -8.32
N CYS A 358 7.32 -12.24 -7.68
CA CYS A 358 8.03 -11.86 -6.45
C CYS A 358 9.06 -10.77 -6.72
N ALA A 359 9.77 -10.80 -7.84
CA ALA A 359 10.68 -9.73 -8.24
C ALA A 359 9.93 -8.41 -8.43
N VAL A 360 8.78 -8.43 -9.13
CA VAL A 360 7.91 -7.25 -9.27
C VAL A 360 7.39 -6.78 -7.91
N GLY A 361 6.92 -7.69 -7.06
CA GLY A 361 6.42 -7.38 -5.72
C GLY A 361 7.50 -6.75 -4.83
N LEU A 362 8.72 -7.29 -4.86
CA LEU A 362 9.87 -6.76 -4.13
C LEU A 362 10.19 -5.31 -4.54
N CYS A 363 10.19 -5.03 -5.86
CA CYS A 363 10.40 -3.68 -6.38
C CYS A 363 9.26 -2.74 -6.01
N PHE A 364 8.01 -3.19 -6.15
CA PHE A 364 6.85 -2.38 -5.79
C PHE A 364 6.88 -1.96 -4.31
N GLY A 365 7.18 -2.88 -3.40
CA GLY A 365 7.38 -2.54 -2.00
C GLY A 365 8.48 -1.50 -1.81
N GLY A 366 9.58 -1.64 -2.52
CA GLY A 366 10.69 -0.69 -2.50
C GLY A 366 10.30 0.72 -2.95
N TYR A 367 9.48 0.87 -3.99
CA TYR A 367 9.01 2.19 -4.42
C TYR A 367 8.27 2.90 -3.29
N LEU A 368 7.36 2.21 -2.59
CA LEU A 368 6.62 2.79 -1.46
C LEU A 368 7.52 3.24 -0.30
N ALA A 369 8.67 2.59 -0.12
CA ALA A 369 9.64 2.94 0.91
C ALA A 369 10.57 4.09 0.48
N LEU A 370 11.01 4.11 -0.78
CA LEU A 370 12.04 5.03 -1.23
C LEU A 370 11.50 6.43 -1.55
N TYR A 371 10.31 6.54 -2.16
CA TYR A 371 9.81 7.86 -2.56
C TYR A 371 9.62 8.84 -1.41
N PRO A 372 9.10 8.46 -0.22
CA PRO A 372 9.11 9.36 0.93
C PRO A 372 10.51 9.82 1.34
N ALA A 373 11.49 8.90 1.31
CA ALA A 373 12.88 9.22 1.63
C ALA A 373 13.52 10.16 0.60
N VAL A 374 13.24 9.94 -0.70
CA VAL A 374 13.69 10.83 -1.80
C VAL A 374 13.08 12.23 -1.66
N VAL A 375 11.78 12.33 -1.34
CA VAL A 375 11.12 13.62 -1.11
C VAL A 375 11.78 14.34 0.07
N ALA A 376 12.10 13.64 1.16
CA ALA A 376 12.80 14.22 2.30
C ALA A 376 14.24 14.69 1.94
N ASP A 377 14.94 13.90 1.12
CA ASP A 377 16.32 14.19 0.72
C ASP A 377 16.39 15.36 -0.29
N PHE A 378 15.41 15.49 -1.20
CA PHE A 378 15.39 16.50 -2.27
C PHE A 378 14.74 17.80 -1.83
N TYR A 379 13.68 17.74 -1.03
CA TYR A 379 12.80 18.89 -0.74
C TYR A 379 12.76 19.26 0.75
N GLY A 380 13.57 18.59 1.57
CA GLY A 380 13.64 18.85 3.01
C GLY A 380 12.51 18.21 3.83
N THR A 381 12.58 18.42 5.14
CA THR A 381 11.69 17.73 6.09
C THR A 381 10.65 18.63 6.74
N LYS A 382 10.76 19.96 6.57
CA LYS A 382 9.82 20.93 7.19
C LYS A 382 8.38 20.76 6.68
N HIS A 383 8.22 20.56 5.37
CA HIS A 383 6.93 20.35 4.71
C HIS A 383 6.78 18.94 4.15
N LEU A 384 7.46 17.95 4.77
CA LEU A 384 7.56 16.61 4.23
C LEU A 384 6.18 15.94 4.07
N GLY A 385 5.28 16.10 5.03
CA GLY A 385 3.95 15.51 4.97
C GLY A 385 3.16 15.98 3.75
N PHE A 386 3.12 17.29 3.53
CA PHE A 386 2.40 17.87 2.40
C PHE A 386 3.09 17.61 1.05
N ASN A 387 4.42 17.68 1.01
CA ASN A 387 5.21 17.38 -0.19
C ASN A 387 5.04 15.91 -0.61
N TYR A 388 5.12 14.99 0.36
CA TYR A 388 4.90 13.57 0.08
C TYR A 388 3.44 13.26 -0.27
N GLY A 389 2.47 13.97 0.30
CA GLY A 389 1.07 13.86 -0.08
C GLY A 389 0.84 14.10 -1.58
N TRP A 390 1.45 15.13 -2.14
CA TRP A 390 1.45 15.37 -3.59
C TRP A 390 2.18 14.27 -4.38
N MET A 391 3.33 13.82 -3.90
CA MET A 391 4.05 12.71 -4.54
C MET A 391 3.22 11.42 -4.52
N PHE A 392 2.49 11.15 -3.46
CA PHE A 392 1.66 9.94 -3.29
C PHE A 392 0.48 9.87 -4.26
N THR A 393 0.08 10.99 -4.88
CA THR A 393 -0.92 10.96 -5.96
C THR A 393 -0.49 10.11 -7.15
N ALA A 394 0.82 9.93 -7.38
CA ALA A 394 1.35 9.01 -8.39
C ALA A 394 0.98 7.55 -8.08
N TYR A 395 1.04 7.14 -6.80
CA TYR A 395 0.55 5.84 -6.35
C TYR A 395 -0.96 5.70 -6.59
N GLY A 396 -1.75 6.73 -6.24
CA GLY A 396 -3.20 6.72 -6.48
C GLY A 396 -3.55 6.59 -7.96
N ALA A 397 -2.88 7.36 -8.82
CA ALA A 397 -3.03 7.27 -10.27
C ALA A 397 -2.63 5.89 -10.82
N GLY A 398 -1.50 5.34 -10.34
CA GLY A 398 -1.04 3.99 -10.69
C GLY A 398 -2.01 2.90 -10.24
N GLY A 399 -2.67 3.11 -9.09
CA GLY A 399 -3.70 2.22 -8.55
C GLY A 399 -4.96 2.13 -9.38
N ILE A 400 -5.30 3.19 -10.08
CA ILE A 400 -6.41 3.24 -11.02
C ILE A 400 -5.97 2.69 -12.39
N VAL A 401 -4.87 3.24 -12.91
CA VAL A 401 -4.42 2.94 -14.29
C VAL A 401 -3.87 1.52 -14.42
N GLY A 402 -3.15 0.99 -13.42
CA GLY A 402 -2.54 -0.33 -13.50
C GLY A 402 -3.55 -1.47 -13.74
N PRO A 403 -4.53 -1.66 -12.83
CA PRO A 403 -5.57 -2.68 -13.02
C PRO A 403 -6.44 -2.45 -14.26
N PHE A 404 -6.75 -1.18 -14.58
CA PHE A 404 -7.49 -0.81 -15.78
C PHE A 404 -6.71 -1.19 -17.05
N LEU A 405 -5.44 -0.83 -17.11
CA LEU A 405 -4.56 -1.16 -18.23
C LEU A 405 -4.41 -2.67 -18.40
N ALA A 406 -4.28 -3.41 -17.30
CA ALA A 406 -4.25 -4.87 -17.33
C ALA A 406 -5.51 -5.46 -17.93
N ALA A 407 -6.68 -4.96 -17.54
CA ALA A 407 -7.96 -5.44 -18.03
C ALA A 407 -8.20 -5.05 -19.49
N TRP A 408 -7.83 -3.82 -19.87
CA TRP A 408 -8.01 -3.29 -21.24
C TRP A 408 -7.07 -3.92 -22.24
N LEU A 409 -5.83 -4.21 -21.87
CA LEU A 409 -4.83 -4.84 -22.74
C LEU A 409 -4.93 -6.38 -22.73
N MET A 410 -5.66 -6.95 -21.77
CA MET A 410 -5.92 -8.39 -21.76
C MET A 410 -6.80 -8.73 -22.95
N ARG A 411 -6.35 -9.70 -23.75
CA ARG A 411 -7.17 -10.31 -24.81
C ARG A 411 -7.75 -11.61 -24.29
N VAL A 412 -9.05 -11.80 -24.45
CA VAL A 412 -9.68 -13.10 -24.22
C VAL A 412 -9.11 -14.08 -25.22
N HIS A 413 -8.47 -15.16 -24.72
CA HIS A 413 -7.89 -16.19 -25.55
C HIS A 413 -8.89 -17.32 -25.80
N ALA A 414 -9.57 -17.75 -24.75
CA ALA A 414 -10.59 -18.78 -24.79
C ALA A 414 -11.49 -18.70 -23.56
N GLU A 415 -12.71 -19.22 -23.70
CA GLU A 415 -13.56 -19.57 -22.57
C GLU A 415 -13.51 -21.09 -22.39
N VAL A 416 -13.06 -21.54 -21.23
CA VAL A 416 -12.82 -22.95 -20.96
C VAL A 416 -13.81 -23.43 -19.92
N PRO A 417 -14.65 -24.45 -20.24
CA PRO A 417 -15.57 -25.03 -19.29
C PRO A 417 -14.82 -25.82 -18.20
N TYR A 418 -15.29 -25.68 -16.95
CA TYR A 418 -14.81 -26.45 -15.83
C TYR A 418 -15.96 -26.89 -14.95
N LEU A 419 -15.81 -28.04 -14.32
CA LEU A 419 -16.77 -28.57 -13.37
C LEU A 419 -16.57 -27.91 -12.00
N SER A 420 -17.65 -27.49 -11.38
CA SER A 420 -17.69 -26.93 -10.03
C SER A 420 -18.80 -27.61 -9.25
N THR A 421 -18.70 -27.65 -7.95
CA THR A 421 -19.77 -28.17 -7.09
C THR A 421 -20.62 -27.00 -6.58
N ASP A 422 -21.94 -27.10 -6.70
CA ASP A 422 -22.86 -26.12 -6.15
C ASP A 422 -23.06 -26.30 -4.63
N ALA A 423 -23.89 -25.45 -4.03
CA ALA A 423 -24.20 -25.51 -2.60
C ALA A 423 -24.99 -26.80 -2.20
N ALA A 424 -25.60 -27.48 -3.18
CA ALA A 424 -26.34 -28.75 -3.00
C ALA A 424 -25.47 -29.98 -3.28
N GLY A 425 -24.18 -29.81 -3.60
CA GLY A 425 -23.25 -30.91 -3.91
C GLY A 425 -23.36 -31.39 -5.36
N GLN A 426 -24.11 -30.74 -6.24
CA GLN A 426 -24.27 -31.13 -7.63
C GLN A 426 -23.16 -30.54 -8.51
N ALA A 427 -22.69 -31.31 -9.49
CA ALA A 427 -21.74 -30.84 -10.47
C ALA A 427 -22.39 -29.84 -11.42
N VAL A 428 -21.87 -28.61 -11.47
CA VAL A 428 -22.31 -27.54 -12.35
C VAL A 428 -21.13 -27.12 -13.22
N GLU A 429 -21.37 -27.04 -14.52
CA GLU A 429 -20.41 -26.53 -15.48
C GLU A 429 -20.38 -25.01 -15.44
N LYS A 430 -19.17 -24.44 -15.31
CA LYS A 430 -18.91 -23.01 -15.34
C LYS A 430 -17.85 -22.69 -16.37
N LEU A 431 -17.83 -21.46 -16.85
CA LEU A 431 -16.83 -20.97 -17.81
C LEU A 431 -15.74 -20.17 -17.08
N PHE A 432 -14.49 -20.45 -17.41
CA PHE A 432 -13.34 -19.65 -17.01
C PHE A 432 -12.75 -18.93 -18.23
N THR A 433 -12.61 -17.60 -18.12
CA THR A 433 -12.03 -16.78 -19.19
C THR A 433 -10.49 -16.85 -19.11
N VAL A 434 -9.87 -17.56 -20.05
CA VAL A 434 -8.42 -17.59 -20.23
C VAL A 434 -7.97 -16.29 -20.89
N GLY A 435 -7.17 -15.49 -20.17
CA GLY A 435 -6.65 -14.22 -20.65
C GLY A 435 -5.22 -14.30 -21.19
N ASN A 436 -4.93 -13.56 -22.26
CA ASN A 436 -3.58 -13.29 -22.71
C ASN A 436 -3.13 -11.92 -22.20
N TYR A 437 -2.18 -11.92 -21.26
CA TYR A 437 -1.69 -10.72 -20.58
C TYR A 437 -0.37 -10.18 -21.17
N GLN A 438 0.12 -10.77 -22.28
CA GLN A 438 1.43 -10.42 -22.85
C GLN A 438 1.59 -8.92 -23.11
N LEU A 439 0.59 -8.30 -23.76
CA LEU A 439 0.65 -6.88 -24.09
C LEU A 439 0.68 -6.00 -22.83
N ALA A 440 -0.07 -6.40 -21.79
CA ALA A 440 -0.08 -5.71 -20.51
C ALA A 440 1.30 -5.76 -19.83
N PHE A 441 1.96 -6.94 -19.84
CA PHE A 441 3.29 -7.09 -19.26
C PHE A 441 4.35 -6.33 -20.05
N VAL A 442 4.31 -6.39 -21.39
CA VAL A 442 5.26 -5.67 -22.26
C VAL A 442 5.12 -4.16 -22.03
N THR A 443 3.89 -3.62 -21.99
CA THR A 443 3.65 -2.19 -21.78
C THR A 443 4.22 -1.74 -20.43
N ALA A 444 3.91 -2.47 -19.36
CA ALA A 444 4.41 -2.13 -18.03
C ALA A 444 5.94 -2.32 -17.91
N GLY A 445 6.49 -3.33 -18.55
CA GLY A 445 7.94 -3.54 -18.63
C GLY A 445 8.66 -2.37 -19.29
N ILE A 446 8.17 -1.92 -20.46
CA ILE A 446 8.70 -0.74 -21.17
C ILE A 446 8.57 0.51 -20.31
N MET A 447 7.43 0.73 -19.64
CA MET A 447 7.25 1.86 -18.72
C MET A 447 8.30 1.87 -17.60
N CYS A 448 8.63 0.70 -17.03
CA CYS A 448 9.68 0.59 -16.01
C CYS A 448 11.07 0.87 -16.58
N LEU A 449 11.41 0.37 -17.79
CA LEU A 449 12.69 0.66 -18.42
C LEU A 449 12.85 2.15 -18.75
N VAL A 450 11.79 2.79 -19.26
CA VAL A 450 11.76 4.25 -19.46
C VAL A 450 11.93 4.97 -18.12
N ALA A 451 11.28 4.51 -17.05
CA ALA A 451 11.45 5.08 -15.72
C ALA A 451 12.90 4.94 -15.19
N ALA A 452 13.61 3.86 -15.52
CA ALA A 452 15.03 3.72 -15.20
C ALA A 452 15.87 4.80 -15.90
N VAL A 453 15.62 5.04 -17.20
CA VAL A 453 16.30 6.10 -17.97
C VAL A 453 15.99 7.48 -17.42
N LEU A 454 14.71 7.79 -17.14
CA LEU A 454 14.30 9.05 -16.53
C LEU A 454 14.95 9.25 -15.14
N THR A 455 15.05 8.19 -14.35
CA THR A 455 15.73 8.24 -13.05
C THR A 455 17.22 8.49 -13.21
N PHE A 456 17.87 7.96 -14.26
CA PHE A 456 19.27 8.24 -14.57
C PHE A 456 19.51 9.72 -14.86
N LEU A 457 18.58 10.41 -15.51
CA LEU A 457 18.65 11.84 -15.79
C LEU A 457 18.35 12.73 -14.56
N LEU A 458 17.82 12.15 -13.48
CA LEU A 458 17.43 12.88 -12.27
C LEU A 458 18.66 13.51 -11.59
N LYS A 459 18.55 14.82 -11.30
CA LYS A 459 19.51 15.60 -10.54
C LYS A 459 18.79 16.26 -9.36
N ALA A 460 19.48 16.49 -8.25
CA ALA A 460 18.89 17.21 -7.12
C ALA A 460 18.38 18.60 -7.56
N PRO A 461 17.21 19.04 -7.05
CA PRO A 461 16.68 20.35 -7.39
C PRO A 461 17.58 21.48 -6.89
N ARG A 462 17.67 22.56 -7.66
CA ARG A 462 18.37 23.76 -7.23
C ARG A 462 17.53 24.46 -6.15
N PRO A 463 18.18 25.07 -5.13
CA PRO A 463 17.45 25.89 -4.15
C PRO A 463 16.58 26.92 -4.85
N PRO A 464 15.36 27.18 -4.35
CA PRO A 464 14.59 28.30 -4.87
C PRO A 464 15.37 29.59 -4.67
N ARG A 465 15.38 30.46 -5.68
CA ARG A 465 15.96 31.79 -5.52
C ARG A 465 15.27 32.44 -4.34
N ALA A 466 16.05 32.97 -3.39
CA ALA A 466 15.49 33.83 -2.35
C ALA A 466 14.66 34.91 -3.06
N ALA A 467 13.38 35.03 -2.66
CA ALA A 467 12.60 36.17 -3.11
C ALA A 467 13.39 37.41 -2.72
N ALA A 468 13.77 38.22 -3.70
CA ALA A 468 14.34 39.51 -3.42
C ALA A 468 13.30 40.26 -2.56
N VAL A 469 13.70 40.54 -1.30
CA VAL A 469 12.92 41.30 -0.33
C VAL A 469 12.84 42.75 -0.78
#